data_0564ebba7cf2f43d2c42526b441d9f63
#
_entry.id   0564ebba7cf2f43d2c42526b441d9f63
#
_cell.length_a   1.000
_cell.length_b   1.000
_cell.length_c   1.000
_cell.angle_alpha   90.00
_cell.angle_beta   90.00
_cell.angle_gamma   90.00
#
_symmetry.space_group_name_H-M   'P 1'
#
loop_
_entity.id
_entity.type
_entity.pdbx_description
1 polymer ?
#
loop_
_entity_poly.entity_id
_entity_poly.type
_entity_poly.pdbx_seq_one_letter_code
_entity_poly.pdbx_strand_id
1 'polypeptide(L)'
;MSAPSTGVPVAWMLTSSGTEATIKYFLNFVKLRSSQISPAVIMTDRDKAQMNAISAVYPDSTVLLCWWHVLRAIRMHFRTEEFPELWERVREWVKVTDQTKFNSLWEWIQTDPSVPKSFVDYLQNNWMGIVPLWSAIYRKNRSIFQEGDTNMLIEA
;
A
#
# COMPACT_ATOMS: atom_id res chain seq x y z
N MET A 1 -20.16 -13.00 -15.62
CA MET A 1 -18.70 -13.19 -15.79
C MET A 1 -18.09 -11.82 -15.88
N SER A 2 -17.48 -11.31 -14.82
CA SER A 2 -16.69 -10.08 -14.85
C SER A 2 -15.40 -10.38 -15.62
N ALA A 3 -15.08 -9.55 -16.61
CA ALA A 3 -13.80 -9.64 -17.31
C ALA A 3 -12.67 -9.47 -16.27
N PRO A 4 -11.55 -10.20 -16.38
CA PRO A 4 -10.42 -9.95 -15.53
C PRO A 4 -9.99 -8.49 -15.70
N SER A 5 -9.86 -7.77 -14.59
CA SER A 5 -9.36 -6.40 -14.59
C SER A 5 -7.86 -6.44 -14.91
N THR A 6 -7.55 -6.38 -16.20
CA THR A 6 -6.17 -6.28 -16.68
C THR A 6 -5.75 -4.81 -16.60
N GLY A 7 -4.64 -4.54 -15.91
CA GLY A 7 -4.03 -3.22 -15.95
C GLY A 7 -3.56 -2.87 -17.37
N VAL A 8 -3.79 -1.62 -17.78
CA VAL A 8 -3.32 -1.11 -19.06
C VAL A 8 -2.15 -0.17 -18.82
N PRO A 9 -0.95 -0.47 -19.33
CA PRO A 9 0.19 0.44 -19.22
C PRO A 9 -0.11 1.75 -19.95
N VAL A 10 0.06 2.87 -19.24
CA VAL A 10 -0.23 4.22 -19.79
C VAL A 10 1.06 4.91 -20.24
N ALA A 11 2.13 4.72 -19.49
CA ALA A 11 3.43 5.34 -19.79
C ALA A 11 4.58 4.60 -19.10
N TRP A 12 5.78 4.73 -19.64
CA TRP A 12 7.03 4.20 -19.06
C TRP A 12 8.08 5.29 -19.05
N MET A 13 8.95 5.23 -18.09
CA MET A 13 10.12 6.08 -18.01
C MET A 13 11.37 5.22 -17.80
N LEU A 14 12.36 5.40 -18.65
CA LEU A 14 13.70 4.88 -18.41
C LEU A 14 14.56 5.99 -17.78
N THR A 15 15.09 5.73 -16.61
CA THR A 15 15.89 6.72 -15.87
C THR A 15 17.07 6.07 -15.17
N SER A 16 18.13 6.84 -14.98
CA SER A 16 19.30 6.44 -14.19
C SER A 16 19.13 6.72 -12.69
N SER A 17 18.09 7.43 -12.28
CA SER A 17 17.83 7.77 -10.86
C SER A 17 16.35 7.81 -10.53
N GLY A 18 15.99 7.26 -9.36
CA GLY A 18 14.63 7.28 -8.80
C GLY A 18 14.39 8.47 -7.85
N THR A 19 14.95 9.65 -8.12
CA THR A 19 14.76 10.81 -7.25
C THR A 19 13.35 11.38 -7.35
N GLU A 20 12.88 12.05 -6.30
CA GLU A 20 11.59 12.76 -6.28
C GLU A 20 11.46 13.70 -7.49
N ALA A 21 12.52 14.45 -7.83
CA ALA A 21 12.51 15.37 -8.96
C ALA A 21 12.28 14.65 -10.29
N THR A 22 12.94 13.52 -10.51
CA THR A 22 12.78 12.72 -11.73
C THR A 22 11.38 12.14 -11.84
N ILE A 23 10.85 11.60 -10.75
CA ILE A 23 9.48 11.04 -10.71
C ILE A 23 8.46 12.14 -10.92
N LYS A 24 8.63 13.28 -10.27
CA LYS A 24 7.77 14.45 -10.45
C LYS A 24 7.75 14.97 -11.90
N TYR A 25 8.91 15.01 -12.55
CA TYR A 25 9.01 15.35 -13.97
C TYR A 25 8.19 14.40 -14.83
N PHE A 26 8.33 13.09 -14.61
CA PHE A 26 7.59 12.07 -15.34
C PHE A 26 6.07 12.17 -15.11
N LEU A 27 5.65 12.32 -13.87
CA LEU A 27 4.21 12.46 -13.55
C LEU A 27 3.60 13.72 -14.17
N ASN A 28 4.32 14.85 -14.18
CA ASN A 28 3.90 16.07 -14.86
C ASN A 28 3.79 15.87 -16.38
N PHE A 29 4.75 15.15 -16.98
CA PHE A 29 4.69 14.80 -18.41
C PHE A 29 3.44 13.97 -18.71
N VAL A 30 3.15 12.93 -17.93
CA VAL A 30 1.95 12.12 -18.08
C VAL A 30 0.69 12.97 -17.92
N LYS A 31 0.63 13.81 -16.89
CA LYS A 31 -0.51 14.71 -16.62
C LYS A 31 -0.78 15.66 -17.81
N LEU A 32 0.26 16.25 -18.39
CA LEU A 32 0.15 17.15 -19.52
C LEU A 32 -0.31 16.43 -20.81
N ARG A 33 0.12 15.19 -21.00
CA ARG A 33 -0.21 14.40 -22.21
C ARG A 33 -1.58 13.73 -22.14
N SER A 34 -2.03 13.40 -20.96
CA SER A 34 -3.35 12.80 -20.74
C SER A 34 -4.50 13.81 -20.65
N SER A 35 -4.22 15.04 -20.92
CA SER A 35 -5.03 16.27 -21.04
C SER A 35 -6.20 16.45 -20.05
N GLN A 36 -6.53 15.53 -19.19
CA GLN A 36 -7.59 15.68 -18.16
C GLN A 36 -7.68 14.51 -17.16
N ILE A 37 -6.75 13.56 -17.17
CA ILE A 37 -6.81 12.48 -16.19
C ILE A 37 -6.29 13.00 -14.86
N SER A 38 -7.22 13.26 -13.93
CA SER A 38 -6.92 13.40 -12.52
C SER A 38 -7.32 12.08 -11.83
N PRO A 39 -6.37 11.18 -11.54
CA PRO A 39 -6.72 9.92 -10.91
C PRO A 39 -7.28 10.17 -9.51
N ALA A 40 -8.44 9.58 -9.21
CA ALA A 40 -9.02 9.67 -7.87
C ALA A 40 -8.15 8.94 -6.82
N VAL A 41 -7.47 7.88 -7.25
CA VAL A 41 -6.60 7.04 -6.42
C VAL A 41 -5.33 6.69 -7.17
N ILE A 42 -4.20 6.76 -6.48
CA ILE A 42 -2.90 6.31 -6.99
C ILE A 42 -2.34 5.28 -6.01
N MET A 43 -2.03 4.09 -6.52
CA MET A 43 -1.36 3.05 -5.74
C MET A 43 0.14 3.08 -6.02
N THR A 44 0.95 3.01 -4.96
CA THR A 44 2.41 3.05 -5.04
C THR A 44 3.05 2.18 -3.97
N ASP A 45 4.35 2.01 -4.04
CA ASP A 45 5.16 1.43 -2.98
C ASP A 45 5.38 2.43 -1.84
N ARG A 46 5.91 1.94 -0.73
CA ARG A 46 6.33 2.81 0.38
C ARG A 46 7.68 3.46 0.07
N ASP A 47 7.76 4.17 -1.03
CA ASP A 47 8.91 4.97 -1.41
C ASP A 47 8.61 6.46 -1.19
N LYS A 48 9.45 7.13 -0.40
CA LYS A 48 9.24 8.53 0.00
C LYS A 48 9.31 9.47 -1.20
N ALA A 49 10.21 9.21 -2.15
CA ALA A 49 10.37 10.04 -3.33
C ALA A 49 9.14 9.94 -4.25
N GLN A 50 8.60 8.72 -4.42
CA GLN A 50 7.37 8.48 -5.17
C GLN A 50 6.17 9.16 -4.49
N MET A 51 5.98 8.95 -3.20
CA MET A 51 4.85 9.51 -2.46
C MET A 51 4.86 11.04 -2.49
N ASN A 52 6.02 11.67 -2.30
CA ASN A 52 6.17 13.12 -2.38
C ASN A 52 5.88 13.64 -3.80
N ALA A 53 6.41 12.98 -4.82
CA ALA A 53 6.17 13.35 -6.21
C ALA A 53 4.68 13.26 -6.58
N ILE A 54 4.01 12.17 -6.17
CA ILE A 54 2.56 11.98 -6.38
C ILE A 54 1.78 13.10 -5.70
N SER A 55 2.03 13.36 -4.42
CA SER A 55 1.34 14.41 -3.66
C SER A 55 1.54 15.80 -4.26
N ALA A 56 2.72 16.08 -4.84
CA ALA A 56 3.00 17.36 -5.47
C ALA A 56 2.30 17.54 -6.83
N VAL A 57 2.14 16.45 -7.61
CA VAL A 57 1.55 16.50 -8.97
C VAL A 57 0.04 16.29 -8.95
N TYR A 58 -0.44 15.43 -8.06
CA TYR A 58 -1.84 15.05 -7.90
C TYR A 58 -2.31 15.25 -6.45
N PRO A 59 -2.40 16.49 -5.97
CA PRO A 59 -2.72 16.78 -4.56
C PRO A 59 -4.10 16.29 -4.13
N ASP A 60 -5.04 16.17 -5.07
CA ASP A 60 -6.41 15.72 -4.81
C ASP A 60 -6.56 14.20 -4.89
N SER A 61 -5.52 13.49 -5.32
CA SER A 61 -5.56 12.03 -5.40
C SER A 61 -5.34 11.39 -4.03
N THR A 62 -6.11 10.33 -3.75
CA THR A 62 -5.83 9.50 -2.59
C THR A 62 -4.65 8.57 -2.91
N VAL A 63 -3.59 8.65 -2.11
CA VAL A 63 -2.46 7.73 -2.20
C VAL A 63 -2.75 6.48 -1.37
N LEU A 64 -2.55 5.30 -1.95
CA LEU A 64 -2.62 4.01 -1.26
C LEU A 64 -1.34 3.22 -1.48
N LEU A 65 -0.94 2.45 -0.48
CA LEU A 65 0.19 1.54 -0.60
C LEU A 65 -0.26 0.18 -1.15
N CYS A 66 0.51 -0.40 -2.04
CA CYS A 66 0.29 -1.74 -2.54
C CYS A 66 0.37 -2.77 -1.41
N TRP A 67 -0.65 -3.59 -1.22
CA TRP A 67 -0.68 -4.59 -0.14
C TRP A 67 0.40 -5.65 -0.26
N TRP A 68 0.77 -6.02 -1.46
CA TRP A 68 1.88 -6.95 -1.65
C TRP A 68 3.18 -6.41 -1.03
N HIS A 69 3.50 -5.14 -1.31
CA HIS A 69 4.68 -4.48 -0.75
C HIS A 69 4.56 -4.27 0.76
N VAL A 70 3.38 -3.91 1.26
CA VAL A 70 3.11 -3.79 2.70
C VAL A 70 3.36 -5.11 3.41
N LEU A 71 2.71 -6.18 2.95
CA LEU A 71 2.83 -7.51 3.56
C LEU A 71 4.25 -8.08 3.42
N ARG A 72 4.90 -7.88 2.27
CA ARG A 72 6.29 -8.26 2.06
C ARG A 72 7.23 -7.54 3.04
N ALA A 73 7.08 -6.22 3.19
CA ALA A 73 7.89 -5.44 4.12
C ALA A 73 7.69 -5.89 5.58
N ILE A 74 6.45 -6.15 5.99
CA ILE A 74 6.15 -6.66 7.34
C ILE A 74 6.74 -8.06 7.53
N ARG A 75 6.58 -8.96 6.55
CA ARG A 75 7.08 -10.33 6.59
C ARG A 75 8.60 -10.40 6.79
N MET A 76 9.36 -9.43 6.32
CA MET A 76 10.82 -9.43 6.46
C MET A 76 11.32 -9.18 7.89
N HIS A 77 10.42 -8.82 8.82
CA HIS A 77 10.76 -8.49 10.20
C HIS A 77 10.49 -9.60 11.21
N PHE A 78 10.00 -10.75 10.76
CA PHE A 78 9.85 -11.95 11.59
C PHE A 78 9.82 -13.22 10.72
N ARG A 79 10.09 -14.37 11.36
CA ARG A 79 10.07 -15.67 10.66
C ARG A 79 8.66 -16.22 10.64
N THR A 80 8.01 -16.17 9.49
CA THR A 80 6.63 -16.65 9.34
C THR A 80 6.46 -18.13 9.64
N GLU A 81 7.51 -18.91 9.46
CA GLU A 81 7.57 -20.34 9.74
C GLU A 81 7.54 -20.65 11.26
N GLU A 82 8.12 -19.75 12.06
CA GLU A 82 8.12 -19.84 13.52
C GLU A 82 6.83 -19.27 14.15
N PHE A 83 6.16 -18.34 13.44
CA PHE A 83 4.97 -17.63 13.91
C PHE A 83 3.83 -17.67 12.89
N PRO A 84 3.32 -18.85 12.48
CA PRO A 84 2.31 -18.93 11.44
C PRO A 84 0.98 -18.28 11.83
N GLU A 85 0.54 -18.39 13.10
CA GLU A 85 -0.68 -17.73 13.57
C GLU A 85 -0.55 -16.20 13.54
N LEU A 86 0.59 -15.66 13.97
CA LEU A 86 0.86 -14.22 13.88
C LEU A 86 0.77 -13.75 12.43
N TRP A 87 1.33 -14.51 11.49
CA TRP A 87 1.27 -14.15 10.08
C TRP A 87 -0.16 -14.09 9.54
N GLU A 88 -0.98 -15.06 9.86
CA GLU A 88 -2.40 -15.06 9.45
C GLU A 88 -3.15 -13.87 10.06
N ARG A 89 -2.90 -13.56 11.34
CA ARG A 89 -3.52 -12.39 11.99
C ARG A 89 -3.06 -11.06 11.39
N VAL A 90 -1.79 -10.94 11.04
CA VAL A 90 -1.26 -9.74 10.36
C VAL A 90 -1.89 -9.57 8.98
N ARG A 91 -2.04 -10.65 8.19
CA ARG A 91 -2.71 -10.62 6.89
C ARG A 91 -4.17 -10.19 7.02
N GLU A 92 -4.86 -10.73 8.02
CA GLU A 92 -6.24 -10.35 8.32
C GLU A 92 -6.32 -8.88 8.75
N TRP A 93 -5.43 -8.43 9.63
CA TRP A 93 -5.36 -7.07 10.12
C TRP A 93 -5.21 -6.02 9.01
N VAL A 94 -4.38 -6.30 8.02
CA VAL A 94 -4.22 -5.42 6.86
C VAL A 94 -5.49 -5.33 6.02
N LYS A 95 -6.24 -6.43 5.89
CA LYS A 95 -7.37 -6.59 4.98
C LYS A 95 -8.76 -6.40 5.61
N VAL A 96 -8.85 -6.34 6.93
CA VAL A 96 -10.13 -6.15 7.61
C VAL A 96 -10.69 -4.75 7.35
N THR A 97 -11.98 -4.67 7.04
CA THR A 97 -12.70 -3.41 6.77
C THR A 97 -13.51 -2.91 7.96
N ASP A 98 -13.65 -3.71 8.99
CA ASP A 98 -14.34 -3.37 10.23
C ASP A 98 -13.36 -2.76 11.24
N GLN A 99 -13.68 -1.58 11.74
CA GLN A 99 -12.84 -0.84 12.70
C GLN A 99 -12.66 -1.56 14.02
N THR A 100 -13.75 -2.17 14.53
CA THR A 100 -13.71 -2.87 15.82
C THR A 100 -12.80 -4.09 15.72
N LYS A 101 -12.93 -4.85 14.64
CA LYS A 101 -12.07 -6.02 14.36
C LYS A 101 -10.62 -5.62 14.13
N PHE A 102 -10.38 -4.50 13.44
CA PHE A 102 -9.02 -3.96 13.27
C PHE A 102 -8.36 -3.68 14.62
N ASN A 103 -9.09 -3.01 15.51
CA ASN A 103 -8.59 -2.67 16.84
C ASN A 103 -8.33 -3.92 17.68
N SER A 104 -9.24 -4.91 17.65
CA SER A 104 -9.06 -6.18 18.37
C SER A 104 -7.86 -6.99 17.88
N LEU A 105 -7.63 -7.01 16.56
CA LEU A 105 -6.44 -7.67 16.00
C LEU A 105 -5.15 -6.95 16.40
N TRP A 106 -5.16 -5.62 16.40
CA TRP A 106 -4.02 -4.83 16.86
C TRP A 106 -3.75 -5.04 18.35
N GLU A 107 -4.79 -5.05 19.20
CA GLU A 107 -4.68 -5.34 20.62
C GLU A 107 -4.08 -6.73 20.86
N TRP A 108 -4.57 -7.74 20.13
CA TRP A 108 -3.99 -9.09 20.21
C TRP A 108 -2.50 -9.10 19.82
N ILE A 109 -2.13 -8.45 18.72
CA ILE A 109 -0.71 -8.35 18.29
C ILE A 109 0.15 -7.71 19.39
N GLN A 110 -0.38 -6.73 20.11
CA GLN A 110 0.36 -6.03 21.18
C GLN A 110 0.48 -6.81 22.48
N THR A 111 -0.51 -7.64 22.81
CA THR A 111 -0.65 -8.23 24.14
C THR A 111 -0.35 -9.71 24.21
N ASP A 112 -0.40 -10.43 23.09
CA ASP A 112 -0.13 -11.86 23.07
C ASP A 112 1.35 -12.15 23.38
N PRO A 113 1.64 -12.99 24.41
CA PRO A 113 3.01 -13.24 24.86
C PRO A 113 3.86 -14.00 23.82
N SER A 114 3.24 -14.63 22.82
CA SER A 114 3.95 -15.29 21.72
C SER A 114 4.52 -14.31 20.70
N VAL A 115 4.01 -13.06 20.67
CA VAL A 115 4.43 -12.04 19.70
C VAL A 115 5.70 -11.35 20.17
N PRO A 116 6.78 -11.39 19.37
CA PRO A 116 8.03 -10.72 19.75
C PRO A 116 7.83 -9.20 19.93
N LYS A 117 8.27 -8.67 21.06
CA LYS A 117 8.16 -7.23 21.35
C LYS A 117 8.82 -6.36 20.26
N SER A 118 9.95 -6.77 19.74
CA SER A 118 10.65 -6.08 18.65
C SER A 118 9.78 -5.94 17.37
N PHE A 119 8.93 -6.93 17.12
CA PHE A 119 7.99 -6.88 16.00
C PHE A 119 6.84 -5.90 16.28
N VAL A 120 6.30 -5.89 17.48
CA VAL A 120 5.28 -4.90 17.90
C VAL A 120 5.84 -3.48 17.76
N ASP A 121 7.04 -3.23 18.29
CA ASP A 121 7.72 -1.93 18.20
C ASP A 121 7.95 -1.52 16.73
N TYR A 122 8.33 -2.47 15.88
CA TYR A 122 8.46 -2.23 14.45
C TYR A 122 7.14 -1.80 13.80
N LEU A 123 6.03 -2.50 14.07
CA LEU A 123 4.71 -2.14 13.54
C LEU A 123 4.28 -0.76 14.05
N GLN A 124 4.43 -0.52 15.36
CA GLN A 124 4.08 0.76 15.97
C GLN A 124 4.83 1.94 15.34
N ASN A 125 6.14 1.80 15.17
CA ASN A 125 6.99 2.89 14.69
C ASN A 125 6.90 3.12 13.17
N ASN A 126 6.58 2.08 12.40
CA ASN A 126 6.64 2.15 10.95
C ASN A 126 5.28 2.17 10.26
N TRP A 127 4.24 1.59 10.87
CA TRP A 127 2.97 1.35 10.18
C TRP A 127 1.77 2.05 10.83
N MET A 128 1.75 2.19 12.16
CA MET A 128 0.60 2.79 12.83
C MET A 128 0.41 4.27 12.51
N GLY A 129 1.47 5.02 12.27
CA GLY A 129 1.38 6.43 11.86
C GLY A 129 0.83 6.68 10.46
N ILE A 130 0.71 5.62 9.63
CA ILE A 130 0.29 5.71 8.23
C ILE A 130 -0.86 4.76 7.88
N VAL A 131 -1.67 4.34 8.86
CA VAL A 131 -2.81 3.42 8.67
C VAL A 131 -3.70 3.80 7.49
N PRO A 132 -4.04 5.08 7.23
CA PRO A 132 -4.86 5.46 6.09
C PRO A 132 -4.30 5.07 4.72
N LEU A 133 -3.00 4.87 4.61
CA LEU A 133 -2.37 4.53 3.33
C LEU A 133 -2.45 3.03 2.99
N TRP A 134 -2.57 2.16 4.00
CA TRP A 134 -2.45 0.71 3.76
C TRP A 134 -3.64 -0.12 4.27
N SER A 135 -4.39 0.33 5.28
CA SER A 135 -5.48 -0.46 5.86
C SER A 135 -6.72 -0.49 4.98
N ALA A 136 -7.37 -1.64 4.90
CA ALA A 136 -8.63 -1.81 4.18
C ALA A 136 -9.78 -0.96 4.73
N ILE A 137 -9.71 -0.53 5.99
CA ILE A 137 -10.72 0.38 6.58
C ILE A 137 -10.89 1.64 5.72
N TYR A 138 -9.78 2.19 5.21
CA TYR A 138 -9.76 3.41 4.41
C TYR A 138 -9.94 3.15 2.91
N ARG A 139 -10.11 1.88 2.49
CA ARG A 139 -10.37 1.47 1.11
C ARG A 139 -11.84 1.17 0.84
N LYS A 140 -12.69 1.24 1.87
CA LYS A 140 -14.14 1.04 1.75
C LYS A 140 -14.76 1.92 0.64
N ASN A 141 -15.70 1.34 -0.10
CA ASN A 141 -16.47 2.02 -1.16
C ASN A 141 -15.64 2.52 -2.36
N ARG A 142 -14.46 1.95 -2.59
CA ARG A 142 -13.65 2.24 -3.78
C ARG A 142 -13.75 1.07 -4.75
N SER A 143 -14.56 1.21 -5.78
CA SER A 143 -14.91 0.13 -6.74
C SER A 143 -13.70 -0.45 -7.50
N ILE A 144 -12.59 0.27 -7.57
CA ILE A 144 -11.39 -0.12 -8.32
C ILE A 144 -10.61 -1.26 -7.65
N PHE A 145 -10.86 -1.54 -6.37
CA PHE A 145 -10.01 -2.41 -5.57
C PHE A 145 -10.69 -3.69 -5.06
N GLN A 146 -11.86 -4.05 -5.59
CA GLN A 146 -12.57 -5.24 -5.15
C GLN A 146 -11.84 -6.54 -5.48
N GLU A 147 -10.95 -6.55 -6.49
CA GLU A 147 -10.22 -7.76 -6.92
C GLU A 147 -8.69 -7.56 -7.09
N GLY A 148 -8.17 -6.33 -7.05
CA GLY A 148 -6.78 -6.04 -7.35
C GLY A 148 -6.15 -4.96 -6.45
N ASP A 149 -5.99 -5.25 -5.17
CA ASP A 149 -5.30 -4.34 -4.24
C ASP A 149 -3.77 -4.35 -4.36
N THR A 150 -3.28 -4.73 -5.52
CA THR A 150 -1.85 -4.77 -5.82
C THR A 150 -1.56 -4.22 -7.21
N ASN A 151 -0.38 -3.62 -7.39
CA ASN A 151 0.15 -3.21 -8.69
C ASN A 151 0.83 -4.39 -9.44
N MET A 152 0.82 -5.61 -8.86
CA MET A 152 1.46 -6.80 -9.44
C MET A 152 1.00 -7.15 -10.86
N LEU A 153 -0.21 -6.75 -11.25
CA LEU A 153 -0.70 -6.98 -12.63
C LEU A 153 0.10 -6.21 -13.69
N ILE A 154 0.91 -5.24 -13.27
CA ILE A 154 1.74 -4.41 -14.15
C ILE A 154 3.22 -4.83 -14.07
N GLU A 155 3.61 -5.49 -12.98
CA GLU A 155 5.00 -5.90 -12.70
C GLU A 155 5.31 -7.34 -13.20
N ALA A 156 4.31 -8.08 -13.65
CA ALA A 156 4.44 -9.42 -14.23
C ALA A 156 4.58 -9.36 -15.76
#